data_5a865877385bdc40c65e62b6008d9135
#
_entry.id   5a865877385bdc40c65e62b6008d9135
#
_cell.length_a   1.000
_cell.length_b   1.000
_cell.length_c   1.000
_cell.angle_alpha   90.00
_cell.angle_beta   90.00
_cell.angle_gamma   90.00
#
_symmetry.space_group_name_H-M   'P 1'
#
loop_
_entity.id
_entity.type
_entity.pdbx_description
1 polymer ?
#
loop_
_entity_poly.entity_id
_entity_poly.type
_entity_poly.pdbx_seq_one_letter_code
_entity_poly.pdbx_strand_id
1 'polypeptide(L)'
;MSLIHPTAIVAEGARLDPSVTVGPYAVIGPHVTIGAHTRVGAHCVIEGHTTIGSDNRIFQFNSIGAVPQDKKYAGEPTQLVIGDRNTIREFCTFNLGTVQDAGVTRIGDDNWIMAYVHIAHDCVLGNQITMANNTTLAGHVQVGDWATIGGLTGVLQRMRIGAHTMVGFSSH
;
A
#
# COMPACT_ATOMS: atom_id res chain seq x y z
N MET A 1 11.19 0.62 26.41
CA MET A 1 11.66 -0.43 25.46
C MET A 1 11.49 0.16 24.06
N SER A 2 12.47 -0.08 23.17
CA SER A 2 12.33 0.35 21.78
C SER A 2 11.13 -0.37 21.13
N LEU A 3 10.28 0.37 20.42
CA LEU A 3 9.16 -0.18 19.65
C LEU A 3 9.63 -0.78 18.31
N ILE A 4 10.89 -0.56 17.94
CA ILE A 4 11.53 -1.12 16.76
C ILE A 4 12.33 -2.36 17.19
N HIS A 5 12.05 -3.50 16.57
CA HIS A 5 12.73 -4.76 16.88
C HIS A 5 14.24 -4.67 16.52
N PRO A 6 15.15 -5.21 17.33
CA PRO A 6 16.60 -5.08 17.11
C PRO A 6 17.11 -5.64 15.77
N THR A 7 16.38 -6.57 15.14
CA THR A 7 16.72 -7.13 13.82
C THR A 7 16.07 -6.41 12.66
N ALA A 8 15.25 -5.37 12.92
CA ALA A 8 14.69 -4.54 11.86
C ALA A 8 15.79 -3.59 11.33
N ILE A 9 15.77 -3.32 10.04
CA ILE A 9 16.65 -2.37 9.38
C ILE A 9 15.84 -1.12 9.06
N VAL A 10 16.16 -0.02 9.73
CA VAL A 10 15.59 1.30 9.45
C VAL A 10 16.71 2.17 8.89
N ALA A 11 16.61 2.54 7.63
CA ALA A 11 17.63 3.32 6.94
C ALA A 11 17.73 4.74 7.51
N GLU A 12 18.93 5.32 7.49
CA GLU A 12 19.14 6.74 7.76
C GLU A 12 18.29 7.58 6.78
N GLY A 13 17.55 8.56 7.33
CA GLY A 13 16.60 9.38 6.54
C GLY A 13 15.14 8.94 6.66
N ALA A 14 14.84 7.71 7.08
CA ALA A 14 13.48 7.31 7.40
C ALA A 14 12.91 8.13 8.57
N ARG A 15 11.64 8.51 8.48
CA ARG A 15 10.95 9.33 9.48
C ARG A 15 9.79 8.54 10.09
N LEU A 16 9.99 8.00 11.26
CA LEU A 16 8.98 7.25 11.99
C LEU A 16 8.55 8.04 13.23
N ASP A 17 7.23 8.17 13.43
CA ASP A 17 6.73 8.68 14.71
C ASP A 17 7.23 7.79 15.86
N PRO A 18 7.55 8.35 17.04
CA PRO A 18 8.06 7.57 18.18
C PRO A 18 7.14 6.42 18.65
N SER A 19 5.85 6.47 18.33
CA SER A 19 4.87 5.44 18.67
C SER A 19 4.76 4.29 17.66
N VAL A 20 5.47 4.36 16.52
CA VAL A 20 5.50 3.32 15.49
C VAL A 20 6.16 2.05 16.02
N THR A 21 5.53 0.90 15.76
CA THR A 21 6.14 -0.41 16.06
C THR A 21 6.63 -1.07 14.76
N VAL A 22 7.84 -1.62 14.80
CA VAL A 22 8.43 -2.33 13.66
C VAL A 22 8.86 -3.73 14.10
N GLY A 23 8.30 -4.74 13.45
CA GLY A 23 8.57 -6.16 13.73
C GLY A 23 9.94 -6.64 13.25
N PRO A 24 10.33 -7.87 13.62
CA PRO A 24 11.63 -8.43 13.27
C PRO A 24 11.83 -8.55 11.76
N TYR A 25 13.06 -8.31 11.32
CA TYR A 25 13.50 -8.45 9.93
C TYR A 25 12.73 -7.57 8.93
N ALA A 26 11.99 -6.57 9.40
CA ALA A 26 11.41 -5.56 8.51
C ALA A 26 12.51 -4.62 8.00
N VAL A 27 12.36 -4.14 6.78
CA VAL A 27 13.29 -3.18 6.13
C VAL A 27 12.52 -1.93 5.78
N ILE A 28 12.98 -0.78 6.30
CA ILE A 28 12.39 0.55 6.04
C ILE A 28 13.41 1.40 5.31
N GLY A 29 13.06 1.84 4.10
CA GLY A 29 13.94 2.64 3.24
C GLY A 29 14.10 4.10 3.68
N PRO A 30 15.10 4.82 3.11
CA PRO A 30 15.50 6.15 3.59
C PRO A 30 14.50 7.27 3.30
N HIS A 31 13.57 7.08 2.36
CA HIS A 31 12.57 8.09 1.98
C HIS A 31 11.17 7.76 2.50
N VAL A 32 11.08 6.86 3.48
CA VAL A 32 9.82 6.41 4.07
C VAL A 32 9.46 7.31 5.26
N THR A 33 8.18 7.71 5.31
CA THR A 33 7.59 8.39 6.47
C THR A 33 6.42 7.58 7.00
N ILE A 34 6.36 7.34 8.32
CA ILE A 34 5.29 6.56 8.97
C ILE A 34 4.72 7.34 10.15
N GLY A 35 3.40 7.57 10.11
CA GLY A 35 2.65 8.29 11.14
C GLY A 35 2.39 7.48 12.43
N ALA A 36 1.87 8.19 13.42
CA ALA A 36 1.70 7.71 14.80
C ALA A 36 0.92 6.39 14.90
N HIS A 37 1.30 5.56 15.86
CA HIS A 37 0.63 4.30 16.23
C HIS A 37 0.53 3.24 15.11
N THR A 38 1.13 3.48 13.95
CA THR A 38 1.20 2.49 12.86
C THR A 38 2.09 1.32 13.27
N ARG A 39 1.63 0.12 12.93
CA ARG A 39 2.30 -1.14 13.26
C ARG A 39 2.75 -1.84 11.97
N VAL A 40 4.06 -2.08 11.86
CA VAL A 40 4.67 -2.79 10.74
C VAL A 40 5.05 -4.20 11.20
N GLY A 41 4.50 -5.21 10.53
CA GLY A 41 4.76 -6.62 10.81
C GLY A 41 6.17 -7.08 10.43
N ALA A 42 6.48 -8.31 10.81
CA ALA A 42 7.77 -8.93 10.48
C ALA A 42 7.99 -9.08 8.96
N HIS A 43 9.24 -9.02 8.51
CA HIS A 43 9.62 -9.25 7.12
C HIS A 43 8.91 -8.35 6.09
N CYS A 44 8.38 -7.21 6.50
CA CYS A 44 7.89 -6.20 5.56
C CYS A 44 9.06 -5.44 4.93
N VAL A 45 8.94 -5.14 3.64
CA VAL A 45 9.83 -4.19 2.95
C VAL A 45 9.01 -2.96 2.59
N ILE A 46 9.38 -1.81 3.14
CA ILE A 46 8.75 -0.52 2.84
C ILE A 46 9.84 0.39 2.29
N GLU A 47 9.68 0.84 1.06
CA GLU A 47 10.73 1.54 0.34
C GLU A 47 10.20 2.67 -0.55
N GLY A 48 11.07 3.27 -1.35
CA GLY A 48 10.72 4.39 -2.23
C GLY A 48 10.26 5.62 -1.45
N HIS A 49 9.72 6.61 -2.15
CA HIS A 49 9.11 7.80 -1.53
C HIS A 49 7.71 7.47 -1.03
N THR A 50 7.65 6.70 0.06
CA THR A 50 6.40 6.20 0.63
C THR A 50 6.04 6.95 1.92
N THR A 51 4.82 7.49 1.95
CA THR A 51 4.24 8.10 3.14
C THR A 51 3.06 7.25 3.62
N ILE A 52 3.08 6.84 4.87
CA ILE A 52 2.03 6.07 5.54
C ILE A 52 1.52 6.90 6.71
N GLY A 53 0.22 7.07 6.79
CA GLY A 53 -0.45 7.80 7.87
C GLY A 53 -0.41 7.06 9.21
N SER A 54 -1.34 7.43 10.08
CA SER A 54 -1.42 6.97 11.46
C SER A 54 -2.34 5.76 11.63
N ASP A 55 -2.16 5.01 12.73
CA ASP A 55 -3.03 3.91 13.17
C ASP A 55 -3.18 2.76 12.15
N ASN A 56 -2.27 2.66 11.17
CA ASN A 56 -2.29 1.56 10.20
C ASN A 56 -1.80 0.25 10.82
N ARG A 57 -2.36 -0.87 10.37
CA ARG A 57 -1.96 -2.24 10.73
C ARG A 57 -1.45 -2.95 9.50
N ILE A 58 -0.13 -3.05 9.37
CA ILE A 58 0.54 -3.71 8.26
C ILE A 58 1.03 -5.07 8.74
N PHE A 59 0.46 -6.13 8.22
CA PHE A 59 0.84 -7.50 8.60
C PHE A 59 2.17 -7.88 7.95
N GLN A 60 2.67 -9.06 8.27
CA GLN A 60 3.98 -9.54 7.82
C GLN A 60 4.05 -9.78 6.29
N PHE A 61 5.27 -9.79 5.74
CA PHE A 61 5.60 -10.16 4.37
C PHE A 61 4.99 -9.25 3.29
N ASN A 62 4.82 -7.97 3.57
CA ASN A 62 4.35 -6.99 2.59
C ASN A 62 5.51 -6.32 1.85
N SER A 63 5.31 -6.02 0.57
CA SER A 63 6.18 -5.18 -0.25
C SER A 63 5.45 -3.87 -0.58
N ILE A 64 5.83 -2.77 0.04
CA ILE A 64 5.13 -1.48 -0.04
C ILE A 64 6.10 -0.43 -0.56
N GLY A 65 5.72 0.25 -1.66
CA GLY A 65 6.52 1.32 -2.24
C GLY A 65 7.62 0.82 -3.19
N ALA A 66 7.55 -0.43 -3.63
CA ALA A 66 8.43 -0.92 -4.67
C ALA A 66 8.22 -0.16 -5.99
N VAL A 67 9.26 -0.15 -6.82
CA VAL A 67 9.22 0.47 -8.15
C VAL A 67 8.07 -0.10 -8.99
N PRO A 68 7.44 0.72 -9.86
CA PRO A 68 6.39 0.27 -10.75
C PRO A 68 6.81 -0.90 -11.64
N GLN A 69 5.88 -1.84 -11.88
CA GLN A 69 6.09 -2.92 -12.85
C GLN A 69 5.78 -2.43 -14.29
N ASP A 70 6.14 -1.20 -14.60
CA ASP A 70 6.02 -0.58 -15.91
C ASP A 70 7.40 -0.47 -16.56
N LYS A 71 7.56 -1.02 -17.76
CA LYS A 71 8.83 -0.97 -18.52
C LYS A 71 9.30 0.45 -18.86
N LYS A 72 8.43 1.45 -18.78
CA LYS A 72 8.75 2.85 -19.03
C LYS A 72 9.37 3.55 -17.83
N TYR A 73 9.23 2.98 -16.63
CA TYR A 73 9.79 3.56 -15.42
C TYR A 73 11.33 3.53 -15.50
N ALA A 74 11.95 4.69 -15.31
CA ALA A 74 13.39 4.88 -15.44
C ALA A 74 14.07 5.33 -14.11
N GLY A 75 13.40 5.14 -12.97
CA GLY A 75 13.95 5.51 -11.65
C GLY A 75 13.53 6.89 -11.16
N GLU A 76 12.45 7.46 -11.69
CA GLU A 76 11.95 8.77 -11.29
C GLU A 76 11.45 8.75 -9.82
N PRO A 77 11.56 9.88 -9.10
CA PRO A 77 11.18 9.95 -7.67
C PRO A 77 9.65 10.08 -7.50
N THR A 78 8.91 9.08 -7.97
CA THR A 78 7.47 8.99 -7.82
C THR A 78 7.08 8.46 -6.43
N GLN A 79 5.81 8.55 -6.06
CA GLN A 79 5.38 8.41 -4.68
C GLN A 79 4.30 7.32 -4.49
N LEU A 80 4.23 6.83 -3.24
CA LEU A 80 3.08 6.10 -2.70
C LEU A 80 2.61 6.84 -1.44
N VAL A 81 1.31 7.11 -1.35
CA VAL A 81 0.70 7.73 -0.18
C VAL A 81 -0.42 6.82 0.33
N ILE A 82 -0.33 6.42 1.58
CA ILE A 82 -1.33 5.62 2.29
C ILE A 82 -1.85 6.48 3.45
N GLY A 83 -3.16 6.59 3.56
CA GLY A 83 -3.82 7.33 4.63
C GLY A 83 -3.78 6.61 5.98
N ASP A 84 -4.81 6.83 6.78
CA ASP A 84 -4.88 6.40 8.17
C ASP A 84 -5.75 5.14 8.36
N ARG A 85 -5.55 4.42 9.47
CA ARG A 85 -6.41 3.33 9.97
C ARG A 85 -6.66 2.18 8.98
N ASN A 86 -5.80 2.01 7.98
CA ASN A 86 -5.91 0.89 7.07
C ASN A 86 -5.43 -0.41 7.72
N THR A 87 -6.08 -1.51 7.39
CA THR A 87 -5.60 -2.86 7.68
C THR A 87 -5.12 -3.51 6.39
N ILE A 88 -3.81 -3.78 6.32
CA ILE A 88 -3.14 -4.39 5.17
C ILE A 88 -2.66 -5.76 5.59
N ARG A 89 -3.29 -6.80 5.06
CA ARG A 89 -2.94 -8.18 5.38
C ARG A 89 -1.66 -8.59 4.66
N GLU A 90 -1.24 -9.80 4.89
CA GLU A 90 0.05 -10.35 4.46
C GLU A 90 0.17 -10.52 2.93
N PHE A 91 1.40 -10.49 2.44
CA PHE A 91 1.78 -10.73 1.04
C PHE A 91 1.17 -9.75 0.02
N CYS A 92 0.80 -8.55 0.45
CA CYS A 92 0.35 -7.50 -0.46
C CYS A 92 1.54 -6.81 -1.14
N THR A 93 1.30 -6.26 -2.34
CA THR A 93 2.30 -5.50 -3.09
C THR A 93 1.70 -4.19 -3.57
N PHE A 94 2.30 -3.05 -3.20
CA PHE A 94 1.87 -1.71 -3.60
C PHE A 94 3.02 -0.99 -4.28
N ASN A 95 2.82 -0.50 -5.49
CA ASN A 95 3.85 0.18 -6.26
C ASN A 95 3.74 1.71 -6.15
N LEU A 96 4.87 2.38 -6.36
CA LEU A 96 4.92 3.83 -6.58
C LEU A 96 4.14 4.22 -7.84
N GLY A 97 3.84 5.52 -8.01
CA GLY A 97 3.29 6.06 -9.24
C GLY A 97 4.31 6.13 -10.38
N THR A 98 3.88 6.68 -11.53
CA THR A 98 4.74 6.93 -12.69
C THR A 98 4.63 8.37 -13.16
N VAL A 99 5.66 8.92 -13.80
CA VAL A 99 5.64 10.29 -14.35
C VAL A 99 4.71 10.46 -15.56
N GLN A 100 4.19 9.36 -16.08
CA GLN A 100 3.20 9.38 -17.16
C GLN A 100 1.80 9.77 -16.69
N ASP A 101 1.59 9.88 -15.37
CA ASP A 101 0.38 10.36 -14.73
C ASP A 101 0.76 11.35 -13.60
N ALA A 102 0.04 11.33 -12.49
CA ALA A 102 0.27 12.23 -11.35
C ALA A 102 1.57 11.94 -10.56
N GLY A 103 2.29 10.88 -10.89
CA GLY A 103 3.50 10.48 -10.18
C GLY A 103 3.24 9.88 -8.80
N VAL A 104 2.02 9.47 -8.51
CA VAL A 104 1.65 9.00 -7.18
C VAL A 104 0.55 7.96 -7.21
N THR A 105 0.76 6.87 -6.47
CA THR A 105 -0.28 5.92 -6.09
C THR A 105 -0.87 6.36 -4.75
N ARG A 106 -2.20 6.41 -4.63
CA ARG A 106 -2.89 6.88 -3.42
C ARG A 106 -3.85 5.84 -2.87
N ILE A 107 -3.80 5.64 -1.57
CA ILE A 107 -4.73 4.80 -0.81
C ILE A 107 -5.26 5.69 0.32
N GLY A 108 -6.58 5.82 0.43
CA GLY A 108 -7.24 6.61 1.48
C GLY A 108 -7.24 5.94 2.85
N ASP A 109 -8.27 6.21 3.62
CA ASP A 109 -8.39 5.83 5.02
C ASP A 109 -9.33 4.63 5.23
N ASP A 110 -9.17 3.95 6.38
CA ASP A 110 -10.10 2.93 6.88
C ASP A 110 -10.33 1.75 5.93
N ASN A 111 -9.38 1.44 5.06
CA ASN A 111 -9.51 0.35 4.09
C ASN A 111 -9.15 -1.00 4.72
N TRP A 112 -9.89 -2.05 4.33
CA TRP A 112 -9.62 -3.45 4.68
C TRP A 112 -9.07 -4.19 3.46
N ILE A 113 -7.76 -4.37 3.42
CA ILE A 113 -7.05 -4.99 2.30
C ILE A 113 -6.58 -6.38 2.72
N MET A 114 -7.19 -7.41 2.16
CA MET A 114 -6.90 -8.80 2.50
C MET A 114 -5.61 -9.29 1.83
N ALA A 115 -5.20 -10.51 2.16
CA ALA A 115 -3.93 -11.06 1.73
C ALA A 115 -3.80 -11.20 0.20
N TYR A 116 -2.56 -11.06 -0.29
CA TYR A 116 -2.18 -11.20 -1.69
C TYR A 116 -2.81 -10.15 -2.62
N VAL A 117 -3.24 -9.01 -2.11
CA VAL A 117 -3.74 -7.92 -2.94
C VAL A 117 -2.57 -7.21 -3.63
N HIS A 118 -2.74 -6.91 -4.94
CA HIS A 118 -1.82 -6.09 -5.70
C HIS A 118 -2.45 -4.75 -6.07
N ILE A 119 -1.78 -3.65 -5.75
CA ILE A 119 -2.12 -2.30 -6.18
C ILE A 119 -0.98 -1.78 -7.04
N ALA A 120 -1.20 -1.70 -8.36
CA ALA A 120 -0.21 -1.19 -9.29
C ALA A 120 -0.08 0.33 -9.21
N HIS A 121 0.85 0.86 -10.00
CA HIS A 121 1.18 2.28 -10.10
C HIS A 121 -0.02 3.15 -10.46
N ASP A 122 -0.04 4.38 -9.94
CA ASP A 122 -1.02 5.42 -10.26
C ASP A 122 -2.48 5.06 -9.91
N CYS A 123 -2.70 4.01 -9.12
CA CYS A 123 -4.02 3.71 -8.58
C CYS A 123 -4.45 4.77 -7.57
N VAL A 124 -5.74 5.07 -7.54
CA VAL A 124 -6.35 5.99 -6.57
C VAL A 124 -7.51 5.28 -5.88
N LEU A 125 -7.32 4.95 -4.62
CA LEU A 125 -8.31 4.32 -3.77
C LEU A 125 -8.85 5.33 -2.76
N GLY A 126 -10.17 5.38 -2.62
CA GLY A 126 -10.85 6.15 -1.59
C GLY A 126 -10.78 5.50 -0.21
N ASN A 127 -11.83 5.69 0.57
CA ASN A 127 -11.92 5.28 1.95
C ASN A 127 -12.91 4.12 2.15
N GLN A 128 -12.77 3.37 3.26
CA GLN A 128 -13.70 2.32 3.66
C GLN A 128 -13.86 1.19 2.61
N ILE A 129 -12.85 0.97 1.78
CA ILE A 129 -12.87 -0.05 0.73
C ILE A 129 -12.52 -1.41 1.34
N THR A 130 -13.22 -2.45 0.89
CA THR A 130 -12.87 -3.84 1.18
C THR A 130 -12.34 -4.51 -0.10
N MET A 131 -11.10 -5.01 -0.06
CA MET A 131 -10.50 -5.80 -1.13
C MET A 131 -10.24 -7.22 -0.63
N ALA A 132 -10.94 -8.19 -1.18
CA ALA A 132 -10.78 -9.59 -0.80
C ALA A 132 -9.49 -10.19 -1.40
N ASN A 133 -9.14 -11.38 -0.91
CA ASN A 133 -7.88 -12.06 -1.26
C ASN A 133 -7.61 -12.14 -2.77
N ASN A 134 -6.36 -11.92 -3.16
CA ASN A 134 -5.89 -12.00 -4.55
C ASN A 134 -6.58 -11.02 -5.51
N THR A 135 -7.17 -9.93 -5.02
CA THR A 135 -7.62 -8.84 -5.88
C THR A 135 -6.40 -8.15 -6.49
N THR A 136 -6.43 -7.92 -7.79
CA THR A 136 -5.35 -7.27 -8.53
C THR A 136 -5.88 -6.04 -9.25
N LEU A 137 -5.33 -4.87 -8.93
CA LEU A 137 -5.59 -3.63 -9.66
C LEU A 137 -4.43 -3.35 -10.60
N ALA A 138 -4.70 -3.29 -11.89
CA ALA A 138 -3.72 -2.80 -12.87
C ALA A 138 -3.52 -1.28 -12.73
N GLY A 139 -2.55 -0.71 -13.44
CA GLY A 139 -2.21 0.71 -13.30
C GLY A 139 -3.37 1.67 -13.58
N HIS A 140 -3.39 2.80 -12.88
CA HIS A 140 -4.35 3.90 -13.03
C HIS A 140 -5.81 3.55 -12.69
N VAL A 141 -6.06 2.47 -11.95
CA VAL A 141 -7.42 2.11 -11.49
C VAL A 141 -7.86 3.09 -10.41
N GLN A 142 -9.13 3.49 -10.47
CA GLN A 142 -9.76 4.33 -9.46
C GLN A 142 -10.87 3.54 -8.75
N VAL A 143 -10.85 3.55 -7.42
CA VAL A 143 -11.86 2.87 -6.59
C VAL A 143 -12.48 3.89 -5.64
N GLY A 144 -13.79 4.07 -5.74
CA GLY A 144 -14.54 4.98 -4.88
C GLY A 144 -14.77 4.42 -3.48
N ASP A 145 -15.16 5.30 -2.56
CA ASP A 145 -15.41 4.98 -1.17
C ASP A 145 -16.45 3.86 -1.00
N TRP A 146 -16.28 3.04 0.03
CA TRP A 146 -17.21 1.97 0.39
C TRP A 146 -17.35 0.86 -0.66
N ALA A 147 -16.49 0.81 -1.66
CA ALA A 147 -16.51 -0.28 -2.63
C ALA A 147 -16.04 -1.60 -1.99
N THR A 148 -16.67 -2.70 -2.40
CA THR A 148 -16.24 -4.05 -2.03
C THR A 148 -15.84 -4.80 -3.29
N ILE A 149 -14.61 -5.33 -3.33
CA ILE A 149 -14.09 -6.10 -4.46
C ILE A 149 -13.87 -7.54 -4.02
N GLY A 150 -14.61 -8.46 -4.65
CA GLY A 150 -14.53 -9.89 -4.38
C GLY A 150 -13.16 -10.48 -4.73
N GLY A 151 -12.81 -11.57 -4.06
CA GLY A 151 -11.51 -12.22 -4.25
C GLY A 151 -11.27 -12.75 -5.66
N LEU A 152 -10.02 -12.94 -6.03
CA LEU A 152 -9.57 -13.38 -7.35
C LEU A 152 -10.05 -12.47 -8.50
N THR A 153 -10.38 -11.23 -8.21
CA THR A 153 -10.84 -10.24 -9.18
C THR A 153 -9.65 -9.49 -9.78
N GLY A 154 -9.58 -9.44 -11.10
CA GLY A 154 -8.63 -8.61 -11.84
C GLY A 154 -9.32 -7.37 -12.41
N VAL A 155 -8.80 -6.18 -12.12
CA VAL A 155 -9.32 -4.92 -12.64
C VAL A 155 -8.35 -4.37 -13.68
N LEU A 156 -8.82 -4.22 -14.91
CA LEU A 156 -8.00 -3.74 -16.02
C LEU A 156 -7.54 -2.30 -15.83
N GLN A 157 -6.47 -1.96 -16.52
CA GLN A 157 -5.85 -0.64 -16.47
C GLN A 157 -6.85 0.48 -16.79
N ARG A 158 -6.80 1.59 -16.04
CA ARG A 158 -7.65 2.79 -16.21
C ARG A 158 -9.14 2.61 -15.96
N MET A 159 -9.54 1.49 -15.39
CA MET A 159 -10.94 1.27 -15.01
C MET A 159 -11.30 2.06 -13.74
N ARG A 160 -12.61 2.30 -13.59
CA ARG A 160 -13.19 2.96 -12.42
C ARG A 160 -14.25 2.08 -11.78
N ILE A 161 -14.13 1.89 -10.49
CA ILE A 161 -15.14 1.27 -9.62
C ILE A 161 -15.78 2.41 -8.82
N GLY A 162 -17.09 2.61 -9.00
CA GLY A 162 -17.82 3.67 -8.28
C GLY A 162 -17.90 3.43 -6.77
N ALA A 163 -18.22 4.47 -6.02
CA ALA A 163 -18.48 4.34 -4.59
C ALA A 163 -19.67 3.38 -4.34
N HIS A 164 -19.63 2.67 -3.22
CA HIS A 164 -20.63 1.68 -2.79
C HIS A 164 -20.86 0.53 -3.78
N THR A 165 -19.98 0.33 -4.76
CA THR A 165 -20.06 -0.77 -5.72
C THR A 165 -19.63 -2.08 -5.09
N MET A 166 -20.33 -3.16 -5.40
CA MET A 166 -19.90 -4.52 -5.10
C MET A 166 -19.52 -5.24 -6.39
N VAL A 167 -18.23 -5.63 -6.48
CA VAL A 167 -17.70 -6.47 -7.56
C VAL A 167 -17.69 -7.91 -7.07
N GLY A 168 -18.27 -8.83 -7.85
CA GLY A 168 -18.36 -10.24 -7.48
C GLY A 168 -16.99 -10.93 -7.42
N PHE A 169 -16.98 -12.12 -6.83
CA PHE A 169 -15.79 -12.98 -6.78
C PHE A 169 -15.37 -13.42 -8.20
N SER A 170 -14.07 -13.48 -8.48
CA SER A 170 -13.51 -13.92 -9.77
C SER A 170 -14.05 -13.15 -10.99
N SER A 171 -14.26 -11.84 -10.85
CA SER A 171 -14.64 -10.94 -11.94
C SER A 171 -13.43 -10.45 -12.73
N HIS A 172 -13.61 -10.21 -14.02
CA HIS A 172 -12.57 -9.70 -14.93
C HIS A 172 -13.10 -8.55 -15.77
#